data_dd01b7670f0012677dd8116d516472ec
#
_entry.id   dd01b7670f0012677dd8116d516472ec
#
_cell.length_a   1.000
_cell.length_b   1.000
_cell.length_c   1.000
_cell.angle_alpha   90.00
_cell.angle_beta   90.00
_cell.angle_gamma   90.00
#
_symmetry.space_group_name_H-M   'P 1'
#
loop_
_entity.id
_entity.type
_entity.pdbx_description
1 polymer ?
#
loop_
_entity_poly.entity_id
_entity_poly.type
_entity_poly.pdbx_seq_one_letter_code
_entity_poly.pdbx_strand_id
1 'polypeptide(L)'
;NRSTEYGLIIRSSAMDIDADAISDDINAMYDLADNVMSQTSGDPTLIMPAPTAEMKAWRDWVNPDPDEVIKETNSFETMGIWDHIEKLKHSKSKLPNGASMIIEPTSAFVAVDVNTGNDFSLSAGLKANLAVAKELPNQLSLRGLGGQIIIDFAPSPKKDRKLIETALNSSFRKGKIDTVVVGWTTLGNFELQRKRERIPLSELLHD
;
A
#
# COMPACT_ATOMS: atom_id res chain seq x y z
N ASN A 1 28.88 11.84 -24.91
CA ASN A 1 29.43 10.47 -24.84
C ASN A 1 29.98 10.27 -23.42
N ARG A 2 29.09 9.97 -22.45
CA ARG A 2 29.51 9.45 -21.15
C ARG A 2 29.79 7.95 -21.29
N SER A 3 30.72 7.44 -20.50
CA SER A 3 31.19 6.05 -20.49
C SER A 3 30.01 5.07 -20.43
N THR A 4 30.04 4.05 -21.28
CA THR A 4 29.00 2.99 -21.37
C THR A 4 29.25 1.86 -20.38
N GLU A 5 29.82 2.14 -19.19
CA GLU A 5 30.13 1.12 -18.19
C GLU A 5 28.89 0.65 -17.42
N TYR A 6 27.82 1.45 -17.40
CA TYR A 6 26.56 1.09 -16.70
C TYR A 6 25.49 0.66 -17.69
N GLY A 7 24.77 -0.40 -17.35
CA GLY A 7 23.54 -0.77 -18.04
C GLY A 7 22.41 0.20 -17.72
N LEU A 8 21.60 0.57 -18.72
CA LEU A 8 20.42 1.43 -18.56
C LEU A 8 19.15 0.63 -18.81
N ILE A 9 18.18 0.74 -17.92
CA ILE A 9 16.84 0.15 -18.07
C ILE A 9 15.81 1.27 -17.95
N ILE A 10 15.14 1.58 -19.06
CA ILE A 10 13.99 2.49 -19.06
C ILE A 10 12.72 1.67 -18.77
N ARG A 11 11.99 2.03 -17.72
CA ARG A 11 10.77 1.34 -17.31
C ARG A 11 9.56 1.87 -18.06
N SER A 12 8.47 1.09 -18.10
CA SER A 12 7.19 1.47 -18.72
C SER A 12 6.57 2.76 -18.16
N SER A 13 6.93 3.15 -16.93
CA SER A 13 6.51 4.42 -16.33
C SER A 13 7.04 5.66 -17.07
N ALA A 14 8.06 5.51 -17.94
CA ALA A 14 8.58 6.59 -18.77
C ALA A 14 7.82 6.80 -20.09
N MET A 15 6.76 6.00 -20.36
CA MET A 15 6.12 5.93 -21.68
C MET A 15 5.44 7.26 -22.10
N ASP A 16 4.93 8.00 -21.11
CA ASP A 16 4.22 9.28 -21.33
C ASP A 16 5.01 10.50 -20.80
N ILE A 17 6.32 10.33 -20.58
CA ILE A 17 7.20 11.37 -20.07
C ILE A 17 7.98 12.02 -21.23
N ASP A 18 8.17 13.32 -21.14
CA ASP A 18 8.96 14.08 -22.11
C ASP A 18 10.42 13.58 -22.21
N ALA A 19 10.96 13.58 -23.43
CA ALA A 19 12.29 13.06 -23.72
C ALA A 19 13.41 13.81 -22.97
N ASP A 20 13.24 15.12 -22.78
CA ASP A 20 14.21 15.93 -22.05
C ASP A 20 14.21 15.57 -20.55
N ALA A 21 13.04 15.38 -19.95
CA ALA A 21 12.92 14.93 -18.56
C ALA A 21 13.49 13.52 -18.35
N ILE A 22 13.31 12.60 -19.30
CA ILE A 22 13.95 11.27 -19.28
C ILE A 22 15.49 11.40 -19.36
N SER A 23 15.98 12.29 -20.23
CA SER A 23 17.42 12.54 -20.37
C SER A 23 18.03 13.11 -19.10
N ASP A 24 17.34 14.03 -18.44
CA ASP A 24 17.79 14.62 -17.17
C ASP A 24 17.84 13.57 -16.05
N ASP A 25 16.84 12.72 -15.95
CA ASP A 25 16.82 11.61 -14.98
C ASP A 25 17.96 10.61 -15.24
N ILE A 26 18.20 10.25 -16.50
CA ILE A 26 19.33 9.39 -16.89
C ILE A 26 20.67 10.02 -16.46
N ASN A 27 20.86 11.31 -16.72
CA ASN A 27 22.09 11.99 -16.34
C ASN A 27 22.27 12.03 -14.82
N ALA A 28 21.21 12.32 -14.07
CA ALA A 28 21.22 12.30 -12.60
C ALA A 28 21.58 10.90 -12.05
N MET A 29 21.05 9.84 -12.66
CA MET A 29 21.36 8.45 -12.27
C MET A 29 22.82 8.07 -12.60
N TYR A 30 23.38 8.53 -13.71
CA TYR A 30 24.81 8.33 -14.00
C TYR A 30 25.69 9.04 -13.00
N ASP A 31 25.40 10.31 -12.66
CA ASP A 31 26.17 11.07 -11.66
C ASP A 31 26.12 10.40 -10.28
N LEU A 32 24.95 9.86 -9.91
CA LEU A 32 24.78 9.10 -8.68
C LEU A 32 25.61 7.81 -8.69
N ALA A 33 25.56 7.04 -9.79
CA ALA A 33 26.31 5.80 -9.94
C ALA A 33 27.82 6.04 -9.86
N ASP A 34 28.33 7.08 -10.54
CA ASP A 34 29.77 7.47 -10.50
C ASP A 34 30.17 7.85 -9.07
N ASN A 35 29.35 8.62 -8.36
CA ASN A 35 29.61 8.98 -6.97
C ASN A 35 29.67 7.73 -6.05
N VAL A 36 28.71 6.81 -6.17
CA VAL A 36 28.70 5.57 -5.40
C VAL A 36 29.93 4.71 -5.72
N MET A 37 30.25 4.53 -6.99
CA MET A 37 31.37 3.70 -7.44
C MET A 37 32.73 4.28 -7.07
N SER A 38 32.86 5.61 -6.98
CA SER A 38 34.11 6.27 -6.56
C SER A 38 34.39 6.07 -5.05
N GLN A 39 33.41 5.65 -4.25
CA GLN A 39 33.50 5.48 -2.79
C GLN A 39 33.44 4.02 -2.35
N THR A 40 33.87 3.09 -3.21
CA THR A 40 33.80 1.64 -2.91
C THR A 40 34.95 1.12 -2.02
N SER A 41 35.91 1.96 -1.63
CA SER A 41 37.05 1.59 -0.78
C SER A 41 37.26 2.64 0.31
N GLY A 42 37.76 2.22 1.46
CA GLY A 42 38.03 3.08 2.63
C GLY A 42 37.26 2.63 3.87
N ASP A 43 37.22 3.48 4.88
CA ASP A 43 36.47 3.23 6.10
C ASP A 43 34.96 3.29 5.85
N PRO A 44 34.16 2.54 6.65
CA PRO A 44 32.70 2.61 6.55
C PRO A 44 32.18 4.04 6.67
N THR A 45 31.48 4.49 5.63
CA THR A 45 30.92 5.85 5.55
C THR A 45 29.53 5.84 4.92
N LEU A 46 28.75 6.89 5.17
CA LEU A 46 27.46 7.09 4.53
C LEU A 46 27.66 7.58 3.09
N ILE A 47 27.51 6.71 2.11
CA ILE A 47 27.67 7.05 0.69
C ILE A 47 26.44 7.81 0.18
N MET A 48 25.23 7.36 0.54
CA MET A 48 23.98 7.97 0.10
C MET A 48 22.94 7.95 1.23
N PRO A 49 22.35 9.11 1.59
CA PRO A 49 21.29 9.15 2.58
C PRO A 49 20.02 8.49 2.03
N ALA A 50 19.23 7.92 2.93
CA ALA A 50 17.88 7.46 2.56
C ALA A 50 17.02 8.66 2.09
N PRO A 51 16.09 8.47 1.13
CA PRO A 51 15.19 9.52 0.71
C PRO A 51 14.34 10.02 1.89
N THR A 52 14.12 11.33 1.97
CA THR A 52 13.27 11.95 2.99
C THR A 52 11.82 11.48 2.88
N ALA A 53 11.02 11.68 3.93
CA ALA A 53 9.59 11.36 3.92
C ALA A 53 8.86 12.13 2.79
N GLU A 54 9.22 13.40 2.58
CA GLU A 54 8.69 14.22 1.49
C GLU A 54 9.05 13.62 0.11
N MET A 55 10.30 13.27 -0.13
CA MET A 55 10.71 12.64 -1.40
C MET A 55 9.99 11.31 -1.64
N LYS A 56 9.77 10.52 -0.57
CA LYS A 56 8.98 9.27 -0.68
C LYS A 56 7.53 9.56 -1.03
N ALA A 57 6.91 10.57 -0.40
CA ALA A 57 5.54 10.96 -0.67
C ALA A 57 5.37 11.42 -2.13
N TRP A 58 6.24 12.27 -2.63
CA TRP A 58 6.24 12.71 -4.03
C TRP A 58 6.38 11.52 -4.99
N ARG A 59 7.33 10.63 -4.75
CA ARG A 59 7.51 9.43 -5.57
C ARG A 59 6.31 8.49 -5.56
N ASP A 60 5.66 8.35 -4.40
CA ASP A 60 4.57 7.40 -4.22
C ASP A 60 3.21 7.95 -4.67
N TRP A 61 3.01 9.28 -4.63
CA TRP A 61 1.70 9.93 -4.84
C TRP A 61 1.70 11.05 -5.88
N VAL A 62 2.67 11.11 -6.76
CA VAL A 62 2.75 12.13 -7.81
C VAL A 62 1.67 11.97 -8.89
N ASN A 63 1.06 10.83 -9.02
CA ASN A 63 0.04 10.57 -10.02
C ASN A 63 -1.23 9.97 -9.38
N PRO A 64 -2.42 10.64 -9.48
CA PRO A 64 -2.63 11.95 -10.13
C PRO A 64 -1.93 13.10 -9.40
N ASP A 65 -1.76 14.24 -10.08
CA ASP A 65 -1.22 15.45 -9.46
C ASP A 65 -2.04 15.82 -8.22
N PRO A 66 -1.40 16.30 -7.13
CA PRO A 66 -2.11 16.71 -5.94
C PRO A 66 -2.96 17.96 -6.22
N ASP A 67 -4.17 18.00 -5.70
CA ASP A 67 -5.04 19.18 -5.80
C ASP A 67 -4.46 20.36 -5.02
N GLU A 68 -3.80 20.09 -3.90
CA GLU A 68 -3.19 21.08 -3.03
C GLU A 68 -2.01 20.51 -2.26
N VAL A 69 -0.98 21.32 -2.03
CA VAL A 69 0.19 20.97 -1.19
C VAL A 69 0.30 21.98 -0.06
N ILE A 70 0.00 21.54 1.16
CA ILE A 70 0.02 22.36 2.37
C ILE A 70 1.33 22.14 3.11
N LYS A 71 2.10 23.23 3.35
CA LYS A 71 3.45 23.18 3.96
C LYS A 71 3.55 23.85 5.33
N GLU A 72 2.45 24.33 5.88
CA GLU A 72 2.41 24.97 7.20
C GLU A 72 2.76 23.98 8.32
N THR A 73 3.44 24.47 9.35
CA THR A 73 3.95 23.64 10.45
C THR A 73 2.86 22.86 11.19
N ASN A 74 1.64 23.40 11.26
CA ASN A 74 0.48 22.81 11.95
C ASN A 74 -0.55 22.19 10.98
N SER A 75 -0.14 21.87 9.75
CA SER A 75 -1.04 21.35 8.72
C SER A 75 -1.75 20.06 9.13
N PHE A 76 -1.10 19.18 9.89
CA PHE A 76 -1.71 17.93 10.37
C PHE A 76 -2.88 18.18 11.31
N GLU A 77 -2.76 19.19 12.22
CA GLU A 77 -3.84 19.59 13.12
C GLU A 77 -4.97 20.26 12.36
N THR A 78 -4.64 21.26 11.53
CA THR A 78 -5.65 22.05 10.82
C THR A 78 -6.44 21.25 9.80
N MET A 79 -5.82 20.24 9.19
CA MET A 79 -6.44 19.33 8.25
C MET A 79 -7.04 18.07 8.90
N GLY A 80 -6.98 17.95 10.23
CA GLY A 80 -7.54 16.81 10.97
C GLY A 80 -6.83 15.49 10.67
N ILE A 81 -5.58 15.51 10.22
CA ILE A 81 -4.83 14.29 9.88
C ILE A 81 -4.59 13.43 11.11
N TRP A 82 -4.31 14.04 12.26
CA TRP A 82 -4.13 13.30 13.52
C TRP A 82 -5.37 12.48 13.91
N ASP A 83 -6.57 13.02 13.70
CA ASP A 83 -7.81 12.28 13.94
C ASP A 83 -7.96 11.05 13.04
N HIS A 84 -7.47 11.15 11.80
CA HIS A 84 -7.44 10.01 10.89
C HIS A 84 -6.41 8.96 11.32
N ILE A 85 -5.22 9.38 11.75
CA ILE A 85 -4.18 8.49 12.28
C ILE A 85 -4.68 7.75 13.53
N GLU A 86 -5.31 8.46 14.47
CA GLU A 86 -5.91 7.84 15.66
C GLU A 86 -6.95 6.77 15.30
N LYS A 87 -7.81 7.02 14.32
CA LYS A 87 -8.77 6.02 13.85
C LYS A 87 -8.10 4.77 13.28
N LEU A 88 -6.91 4.92 12.68
CA LEU A 88 -6.15 3.78 12.14
C LEU A 88 -5.49 2.92 13.23
N LYS A 89 -5.31 3.42 14.46
CA LYS A 89 -4.83 2.64 15.60
C LYS A 89 -5.86 1.60 16.05
N HIS A 90 -7.16 1.85 15.78
CA HIS A 90 -8.20 0.88 16.07
C HIS A 90 -8.27 -0.22 15.00
N SER A 91 -8.53 -1.46 15.43
CA SER A 91 -8.68 -2.61 14.51
C SER A 91 -9.90 -2.47 13.59
N LYS A 92 -10.97 -1.82 14.06
CA LYS A 92 -12.26 -1.73 13.35
C LYS A 92 -12.26 -0.60 12.31
N SER A 93 -12.55 -0.96 11.05
CA SER A 93 -12.82 -0.04 9.95
C SER A 93 -14.28 -0.12 9.53
N LYS A 94 -14.94 1.04 9.46
CA LYS A 94 -16.33 1.14 9.00
C LYS A 94 -16.37 1.01 7.47
N LEU A 95 -17.40 0.33 6.99
CA LEU A 95 -17.69 0.13 5.58
C LEU A 95 -19.06 0.70 5.23
N PRO A 96 -19.39 0.88 3.93
CA PRO A 96 -20.72 1.28 3.50
C PRO A 96 -21.83 0.36 4.05
N ASN A 97 -23.05 0.89 4.17
CA ASN A 97 -24.26 0.17 4.61
C ASN A 97 -24.19 -0.41 6.04
N GLY A 98 -23.38 0.18 6.91
CA GLY A 98 -23.21 -0.26 8.29
C GLY A 98 -22.35 -1.50 8.48
N ALA A 99 -21.79 -2.05 7.41
CA ALA A 99 -20.81 -3.12 7.50
C ALA A 99 -19.49 -2.63 8.13
N SER A 100 -18.65 -3.56 8.53
CA SER A 100 -17.30 -3.24 9.04
C SER A 100 -16.34 -4.39 8.79
N MET A 101 -15.05 -4.09 8.79
CA MET A 101 -13.99 -5.09 8.90
C MET A 101 -13.15 -4.82 10.12
N ILE A 102 -12.66 -5.88 10.73
CA ILE A 102 -11.73 -5.84 11.86
C ILE A 102 -10.39 -6.36 11.32
N ILE A 103 -9.32 -5.58 11.48
CA ILE A 103 -7.98 -5.91 10.99
C ILE A 103 -7.06 -6.03 12.19
N GLU A 104 -6.57 -7.23 12.46
CA GLU A 104 -5.76 -7.53 13.62
C GLU A 104 -4.43 -8.18 13.20
N PRO A 105 -3.32 -7.43 13.31
CA PRO A 105 -2.01 -8.02 13.14
C PRO A 105 -1.70 -8.94 14.33
N THR A 106 -1.34 -10.19 14.04
CA THR A 106 -0.81 -11.13 15.01
C THR A 106 0.69 -11.35 14.76
N SER A 107 1.35 -12.12 15.61
CA SER A 107 2.76 -12.47 15.41
C SER A 107 3.02 -13.29 14.12
N ALA A 108 2.04 -14.02 13.61
CA ALA A 108 2.17 -14.91 12.46
C ALA A 108 1.59 -14.33 11.17
N PHE A 109 0.42 -13.72 11.23
CA PHE A 109 -0.33 -13.23 10.07
C PHE A 109 -1.24 -12.05 10.47
N VAL A 110 -1.84 -11.42 9.47
CA VAL A 110 -2.90 -10.42 9.68
C VAL A 110 -4.25 -11.11 9.53
N ALA A 111 -5.07 -11.08 10.58
CA ALA A 111 -6.45 -11.55 10.54
C ALA A 111 -7.38 -10.42 10.10
N VAL A 112 -8.35 -10.73 9.23
CA VAL A 112 -9.39 -9.80 8.80
C VAL A 112 -10.73 -10.49 8.96
N ASP A 113 -11.61 -9.94 9.82
CA ASP A 113 -12.98 -10.40 10.04
C ASP A 113 -13.99 -9.42 9.41
N VAL A 114 -15.03 -9.94 8.75
CA VAL A 114 -15.99 -9.14 8.00
C VAL A 114 -17.39 -9.26 8.61
N ASN A 115 -17.93 -8.10 9.01
CA ASN A 115 -19.25 -8.00 9.64
C ASN A 115 -20.24 -7.21 8.77
N THR A 116 -21.47 -7.74 8.58
CA THR A 116 -22.55 -7.09 7.82
C THR A 116 -23.25 -5.96 8.58
N GLY A 117 -22.99 -5.85 9.90
CA GLY A 117 -23.71 -4.89 10.76
C GLY A 117 -25.19 -5.23 10.88
N ASN A 118 -26.03 -4.23 10.69
CA ASN A 118 -27.48 -4.35 10.82
C ASN A 118 -28.19 -4.66 9.48
N ASP A 119 -27.47 -5.02 8.42
CA ASP A 119 -28.08 -5.47 7.16
C ASP A 119 -28.38 -6.97 7.26
N PHE A 120 -29.65 -7.33 7.35
CA PHE A 120 -30.13 -8.72 7.40
C PHE A 120 -30.64 -9.21 6.02
N SER A 121 -30.39 -8.47 4.95
CA SER A 121 -30.81 -8.89 3.61
C SER A 121 -30.02 -10.13 3.14
N LEU A 122 -30.63 -10.92 2.23
CA LEU A 122 -29.98 -12.10 1.65
C LEU A 122 -28.66 -11.77 0.89
N SER A 123 -28.48 -10.51 0.51
CA SER A 123 -27.28 -10.03 -0.16
C SER A 123 -26.29 -9.30 0.77
N ALA A 124 -26.58 -9.22 2.08
CA ALA A 124 -25.76 -8.49 3.04
C ALA A 124 -24.30 -8.95 3.04
N GLY A 125 -24.07 -10.27 3.12
CA GLY A 125 -22.73 -10.84 3.09
C GLY A 125 -21.96 -10.49 1.82
N LEU A 126 -22.58 -10.64 0.65
CA LEU A 126 -21.92 -10.28 -0.63
C LEU A 126 -21.59 -8.79 -0.69
N LYS A 127 -22.52 -7.90 -0.27
CA LYS A 127 -22.28 -6.45 -0.26
C LYS A 127 -21.09 -6.08 0.65
N ALA A 128 -21.06 -6.64 1.88
CA ALA A 128 -19.98 -6.42 2.82
C ALA A 128 -18.64 -6.93 2.26
N ASN A 129 -18.61 -8.14 1.71
CA ASN A 129 -17.41 -8.76 1.14
C ASN A 129 -16.85 -7.97 -0.05
N LEU A 130 -17.71 -7.44 -0.93
CA LEU A 130 -17.29 -6.58 -2.03
C LEU A 130 -16.79 -5.21 -1.55
N ALA A 131 -17.38 -4.67 -0.48
CA ALA A 131 -16.90 -3.44 0.13
C ALA A 131 -15.50 -3.64 0.76
N VAL A 132 -15.29 -4.77 1.46
CA VAL A 132 -13.95 -5.17 1.95
C VAL A 132 -12.96 -5.30 0.79
N ALA A 133 -13.33 -6.00 -0.29
CA ALA A 133 -12.46 -6.19 -1.44
C ALA A 133 -11.96 -4.88 -2.05
N LYS A 134 -12.75 -3.81 -1.97
CA LYS A 134 -12.37 -2.47 -2.45
C LYS A 134 -11.50 -1.71 -1.46
N GLU A 135 -11.82 -1.78 -0.17
CA GLU A 135 -11.20 -0.94 0.85
C GLU A 135 -9.95 -1.57 1.50
N LEU A 136 -9.86 -2.89 1.55
CA LEU A 136 -8.77 -3.61 2.22
C LEU A 136 -7.36 -3.20 1.75
N PRO A 137 -7.08 -3.03 0.43
CA PRO A 137 -5.76 -2.59 -0.02
C PRO A 137 -5.33 -1.25 0.57
N ASN A 138 -6.27 -0.31 0.69
CA ASN A 138 -6.07 1.00 1.29
C ASN A 138 -5.79 0.88 2.79
N GLN A 139 -6.61 0.14 3.52
CA GLN A 139 -6.47 -0.05 4.95
C GLN A 139 -5.16 -0.75 5.34
N LEU A 140 -4.73 -1.75 4.58
CA LEU A 140 -3.43 -2.40 4.77
C LEU A 140 -2.27 -1.43 4.50
N SER A 141 -2.38 -0.59 3.48
CA SER A 141 -1.36 0.41 3.14
C SER A 141 -1.22 1.49 4.20
N LEU A 142 -2.35 2.02 4.70
CA LEU A 142 -2.38 3.05 5.74
C LEU A 142 -1.83 2.53 7.08
N ARG A 143 -2.06 1.25 7.40
CA ARG A 143 -1.53 0.60 8.61
C ARG A 143 -0.12 0.03 8.45
N GLY A 144 0.47 0.08 7.25
CA GLY A 144 1.78 -0.50 6.97
C GLY A 144 1.82 -2.04 7.07
N LEU A 145 0.67 -2.72 6.88
CA LEU A 145 0.55 -4.16 7.10
C LEU A 145 0.90 -4.97 5.86
N GLY A 146 1.62 -6.07 6.08
CA GLY A 146 2.00 -7.04 5.05
C GLY A 146 2.27 -8.42 5.67
N GLY A 147 2.77 -9.33 4.86
CA GLY A 147 2.95 -10.74 5.21
C GLY A 147 1.77 -11.58 4.76
N GLN A 148 1.52 -12.66 5.46
CA GLN A 148 0.35 -13.50 5.25
C GLN A 148 -0.90 -12.81 5.80
N ILE A 149 -1.98 -12.80 5.05
CA ILE A 149 -3.26 -12.18 5.43
C ILE A 149 -4.36 -13.21 5.25
N ILE A 150 -5.16 -13.41 6.28
CA ILE A 150 -6.28 -14.36 6.28
C ILE A 150 -7.56 -13.57 6.49
N ILE A 151 -8.51 -13.74 5.57
CA ILE A 151 -9.80 -13.03 5.60
C ILE A 151 -10.88 -14.05 5.89
N ASP A 152 -11.63 -13.82 6.97
CA ASP A 152 -12.90 -14.48 7.26
C ASP A 152 -14.03 -13.61 6.71
N PHE A 153 -14.53 -13.98 5.54
CA PHE A 153 -15.58 -13.25 4.86
C PHE A 153 -16.95 -13.51 5.49
N ALA A 154 -17.79 -12.49 5.48
CA ALA A 154 -19.18 -12.66 5.90
C ALA A 154 -19.88 -13.77 5.09
N PRO A 155 -20.78 -14.55 5.71
CA PRO A 155 -21.46 -15.65 5.03
C PRO A 155 -22.12 -15.21 3.71
N SER A 156 -21.76 -15.90 2.64
CA SER A 156 -22.31 -15.67 1.30
C SER A 156 -22.35 -16.98 0.50
N PRO A 157 -23.23 -17.11 -0.50
CA PRO A 157 -23.30 -18.29 -1.34
C PRO A 157 -21.96 -18.62 -2.03
N LYS A 158 -21.63 -19.90 -2.14
CA LYS A 158 -20.38 -20.32 -2.80
C LYS A 158 -20.23 -19.80 -4.25
N LYS A 159 -21.34 -19.61 -4.97
CA LYS A 159 -21.35 -19.04 -6.32
C LYS A 159 -20.79 -17.62 -6.38
N ASP A 160 -20.82 -16.87 -5.26
CA ASP A 160 -20.36 -15.50 -5.19
C ASP A 160 -18.82 -15.39 -4.96
N ARG A 161 -18.17 -16.50 -4.59
CA ARG A 161 -16.72 -16.56 -4.32
C ARG A 161 -15.89 -16.02 -5.48
N LYS A 162 -16.23 -16.38 -6.71
CA LYS A 162 -15.52 -15.91 -7.90
C LYS A 162 -15.63 -14.41 -8.11
N LEU A 163 -16.77 -13.82 -7.77
CA LEU A 163 -17.00 -12.39 -7.86
C LEU A 163 -16.15 -11.63 -6.82
N ILE A 164 -16.11 -12.12 -5.58
CA ILE A 164 -15.28 -11.57 -4.49
C ILE A 164 -13.79 -11.64 -4.86
N GLU A 165 -13.33 -12.80 -5.33
CA GLU A 165 -11.94 -13.01 -5.79
C GLU A 165 -11.57 -12.06 -6.93
N THR A 166 -12.46 -11.88 -7.91
CA THR A 166 -12.24 -10.95 -9.02
C THR A 166 -12.14 -9.50 -8.52
N ALA A 167 -12.99 -9.10 -7.58
CA ALA A 167 -12.96 -7.78 -6.98
C ALA A 167 -11.65 -7.53 -6.21
N LEU A 168 -11.18 -8.51 -5.40
CA LEU A 168 -9.90 -8.45 -4.70
C LEU A 168 -8.73 -8.29 -5.69
N ASN A 169 -8.65 -9.18 -6.69
CA ASN A 169 -7.60 -9.10 -7.72
C ASN A 169 -7.58 -7.73 -8.42
N SER A 170 -8.74 -7.20 -8.79
CA SER A 170 -8.84 -5.89 -9.42
C SER A 170 -8.37 -4.76 -8.51
N SER A 171 -8.71 -4.82 -7.22
CA SER A 171 -8.35 -3.79 -6.25
C SER A 171 -6.86 -3.82 -5.91
N PHE A 172 -6.27 -5.00 -5.70
CA PHE A 172 -4.86 -5.13 -5.40
C PHE A 172 -3.94 -4.80 -6.58
N ARG A 173 -4.38 -5.04 -7.83
CA ARG A 173 -3.63 -4.62 -9.04
C ARG A 173 -3.41 -3.12 -9.16
N LYS A 174 -4.28 -2.32 -8.56
CA LYS A 174 -4.15 -0.85 -8.54
C LYS A 174 -3.16 -0.37 -7.49
N GLY A 175 -2.83 -1.22 -6.53
CA GLY A 175 -1.89 -0.90 -5.45
C GLY A 175 -0.44 -0.98 -5.89
N LYS A 176 0.43 -0.20 -5.26
CA LYS A 176 1.87 -0.20 -5.53
C LYS A 176 2.63 -1.32 -4.82
N ILE A 177 2.05 -1.91 -3.77
CA ILE A 177 2.68 -2.97 -2.97
C ILE A 177 2.28 -4.33 -3.54
N ASP A 178 3.27 -5.11 -3.89
CA ASP A 178 3.10 -6.43 -4.46
C ASP A 178 2.28 -7.35 -3.53
N THR A 179 1.17 -7.89 -4.09
CA THR A 179 0.22 -8.71 -3.34
C THR A 179 -0.27 -9.85 -4.22
N VAL A 180 0.02 -11.07 -3.77
CA VAL A 180 -0.45 -12.30 -4.41
C VAL A 180 -1.77 -12.72 -3.79
N VAL A 181 -2.79 -12.88 -4.62
CA VAL A 181 -4.08 -13.46 -4.22
C VAL A 181 -3.96 -14.97 -4.32
N VAL A 182 -3.86 -15.65 -3.15
CA VAL A 182 -3.66 -17.10 -3.06
C VAL A 182 -4.96 -17.85 -3.33
N GLY A 183 -6.05 -17.47 -2.63
CA GLY A 183 -7.36 -18.06 -2.86
C GLY A 183 -8.06 -18.54 -1.59
N TRP A 184 -9.12 -19.35 -1.79
CA TRP A 184 -9.96 -19.89 -0.72
C TRP A 184 -9.33 -21.13 -0.08
N THR A 185 -9.31 -21.15 1.25
CA THR A 185 -8.92 -22.33 2.02
C THR A 185 -10.03 -23.38 2.05
N THR A 186 -9.69 -24.59 2.49
CA THR A 186 -10.67 -25.67 2.69
C THR A 186 -11.73 -25.32 3.75
N LEU A 187 -11.37 -24.52 4.75
CA LEU A 187 -12.26 -24.08 5.82
C LEU A 187 -13.14 -22.87 5.43
N GLY A 188 -12.85 -22.23 4.28
CA GLY A 188 -13.66 -21.15 3.76
C GLY A 188 -13.11 -19.76 3.99
N ASN A 189 -11.93 -19.62 4.58
CA ASN A 189 -11.21 -18.36 4.67
C ASN A 189 -10.54 -18.03 3.32
N PHE A 190 -10.09 -16.81 3.16
CA PHE A 190 -9.38 -16.38 1.96
C PHE A 190 -7.98 -15.89 2.29
N GLU A 191 -6.99 -16.29 1.50
CA GLU A 191 -5.58 -16.01 1.75
C GLU A 191 -4.98 -15.06 0.74
N LEU A 192 -4.17 -14.12 1.25
CA LEU A 192 -3.32 -13.21 0.50
C LEU A 192 -1.89 -13.27 1.03
N GLN A 193 -0.92 -13.07 0.14
CA GLN A 193 0.47 -12.84 0.50
C GLN A 193 0.87 -11.44 0.03
N ARG A 194 1.17 -10.53 0.97
CA ARG A 194 1.53 -9.14 0.70
C ARG A 194 2.97 -8.85 1.13
N LYS A 195 3.73 -8.19 0.29
CA LYS A 195 5.10 -7.81 0.62
C LYS A 195 5.12 -6.87 1.83
N ARG A 196 6.05 -7.09 2.77
CA ARG A 196 6.32 -6.20 3.90
C ARG A 196 7.29 -5.11 3.43
N GLU A 197 6.77 -3.94 3.10
CA GLU A 197 7.58 -2.80 2.61
C GLU A 197 7.64 -1.65 3.61
N ARG A 198 6.75 -1.64 4.59
CA ARG A 198 6.62 -0.55 5.57
C ARG A 198 6.65 -1.11 6.97
N ILE A 199 7.08 -0.27 7.90
CA ILE A 199 6.94 -0.54 9.34
C ILE A 199 5.45 -0.35 9.70
N PRO A 200 4.84 -1.27 10.45
CA PRO A 200 3.47 -1.12 10.91
C PRO A 200 3.25 0.17 11.67
N LEU A 201 2.11 0.83 11.44
CA LEU A 201 1.76 2.09 12.11
C LEU A 201 1.78 1.96 13.64
N SER A 202 1.38 0.79 14.16
CA SER A 202 1.42 0.47 15.60
C SER A 202 2.84 0.44 16.19
N GLU A 203 3.86 0.21 15.38
CA GLU A 203 5.27 0.26 15.81
C GLU A 203 5.88 1.66 15.71
N LEU A 204 5.31 2.53 14.85
CA LEU A 204 5.77 3.91 14.66
C LEU A 204 5.18 4.88 15.67
N LEU A 205 3.98 4.62 16.16
CA LEU A 205 3.25 5.44 17.10
C LEU A 205 3.30 4.76 18.48
N HIS A 206 4.39 4.95 19.18
CA HIS A 206 4.47 4.62 20.61
C HIS A 206 3.73 5.70 21.40
N ASP A 207 2.84 5.27 22.30
CA ASP A 207 2.21 6.15 23.30
C ASP A 207 3.23 6.67 24.31
#